data_ae8226ec436b40bdf2d40d5478de883e
#
_entry.id   ae8226ec436b40bdf2d40d5478de883e
#
_cell.length_a   1.000
_cell.length_b   1.000
_cell.length_c   1.000
_cell.angle_alpha   90.00
_cell.angle_beta   90.00
_cell.angle_gamma   90.00
#
_symmetry.space_group_name_H-M   'P 1'
#
loop_
_entity.id
_entity.type
_entity.pdbx_description
1 polymer ?
#
loop_
_entity_poly.entity_id
_entity_poly.type
_entity_poly.pdbx_seq_one_letter_code
_entity_poly.pdbx_strand_id
1 'polypeptide(L)'
;IVKSQHTQRNFDLTKKIPTEDMKVLMNAVTECPSKQNIAYYKVHFIEDRDLIEDIHSHTRGFVTKKHESGYETNTQVLANLLVLFERHLPNDRLSDDSVKRNDQTRYFQEHGEWEDVVVRDMHTSVGIAAGYLNLTASLLGYRTGCCQCFDSDKVKEVALLEDTPLLLMGVGYNQEGVNRRRHHIRDDFLFSAKKKMPIETKVWR
;
A
#
# COMPACT_ATOMS: atom_id res chain seq x y z
N ILE A 1 2.02 13.00 -12.67
CA ILE A 1 1.82 11.61 -13.12
C ILE A 1 3.16 10.89 -13.34
N VAL A 2 4.09 11.42 -14.14
CA VAL A 2 5.38 10.74 -14.39
C VAL A 2 6.15 10.42 -13.11
N LYS A 3 6.11 11.29 -12.11
CA LYS A 3 6.79 11.09 -10.83
C LYS A 3 6.16 9.99 -9.96
N SER A 4 4.86 9.73 -10.12
CA SER A 4 4.13 8.70 -9.36
C SER A 4 4.45 7.27 -9.77
N GLN A 5 5.06 7.05 -10.94
CA GLN A 5 5.43 5.70 -11.40
C GLN A 5 6.73 5.16 -10.78
N HIS A 6 7.40 5.93 -9.96
CA HIS A 6 8.70 5.55 -9.42
C HIS A 6 8.67 5.42 -7.90
N THR A 7 8.98 4.24 -7.41
CA THR A 7 9.16 4.01 -5.97
C THR A 7 10.25 4.89 -5.40
N GLN A 8 9.92 5.63 -4.35
CA GLN A 8 10.87 6.35 -3.51
C GLN A 8 11.41 5.40 -2.44
N ARG A 9 12.74 5.42 -2.22
CA ARG A 9 13.44 4.54 -1.28
C ARG A 9 14.04 5.28 -0.09
N ASN A 10 14.05 6.60 -0.14
CA ASN A 10 14.51 7.48 0.94
C ASN A 10 13.60 8.71 0.98
N PHE A 11 13.40 9.22 2.19
CA PHE A 11 12.50 10.33 2.44
C PHE A 11 13.19 11.36 3.34
N ASP A 12 12.80 12.62 3.22
CA ASP A 12 13.20 13.69 4.12
C ASP A 12 12.33 13.64 5.39
N LEU A 13 12.81 12.94 6.39
CA LEU A 13 12.10 12.73 7.65
C LEU A 13 12.09 13.95 8.57
N THR A 14 12.78 15.04 8.21
CA THR A 14 12.74 16.30 8.96
C THR A 14 11.41 17.04 8.79
N LYS A 15 10.62 16.68 7.77
CA LYS A 15 9.34 17.29 7.43
C LYS A 15 8.18 16.45 7.93
N LYS A 16 7.06 17.12 8.23
CA LYS A 16 5.78 16.47 8.56
C LYS A 16 4.75 16.78 7.48
N ILE A 17 3.88 15.82 7.21
CA ILE A 17 2.75 16.01 6.31
C ILE A 17 1.73 16.90 7.03
N PRO A 18 1.28 18.02 6.43
CA PRO A 18 0.25 18.88 7.02
C PRO A 18 -1.06 18.12 7.25
N THR A 19 -1.79 18.47 8.29
CA THR A 19 -3.08 17.85 8.62
C THR A 19 -4.09 17.95 7.46
N GLU A 20 -4.08 19.05 6.73
CA GLU A 20 -5.01 19.22 5.60
C GLU A 20 -4.65 18.28 4.44
N ASP A 21 -3.37 18.10 4.14
CA ASP A 21 -2.94 17.13 3.13
C ASP A 21 -3.25 15.70 3.58
N MET A 22 -3.08 15.40 4.88
CA MET A 22 -3.46 14.12 5.46
C MET A 22 -4.95 13.81 5.21
N LYS A 23 -5.84 14.77 5.43
CA LYS A 23 -7.28 14.62 5.14
C LYS A 23 -7.53 14.31 3.67
N VAL A 24 -6.84 14.99 2.75
CA VAL A 24 -6.98 14.74 1.31
C VAL A 24 -6.49 13.33 0.95
N LEU A 25 -5.38 12.88 1.54
CA LEU A 25 -4.88 11.52 1.35
C LEU A 25 -5.84 10.46 1.90
N MET A 26 -6.43 10.71 3.07
CA MET A 26 -7.45 9.84 3.65
C MET A 26 -8.67 9.74 2.74
N ASN A 27 -9.22 10.87 2.29
CA ASN A 27 -10.35 10.89 1.38
C ASN A 27 -10.07 10.14 0.08
N ALA A 28 -8.84 10.20 -0.43
CA ALA A 28 -8.47 9.49 -1.67
C ALA A 28 -8.65 7.98 -1.58
N VAL A 29 -8.52 7.38 -0.40
CA VAL A 29 -8.65 5.94 -0.20
C VAL A 29 -10.01 5.52 0.36
N THR A 30 -10.74 6.44 1.00
CA THR A 30 -12.08 6.17 1.54
C THR A 30 -13.18 6.40 0.51
N GLU A 31 -12.99 7.37 -0.39
CA GLU A 31 -13.98 7.77 -1.40
C GLU A 31 -13.67 7.18 -2.80
N CYS A 32 -12.62 6.38 -2.95
CA CYS A 32 -12.33 5.76 -4.24
C CYS A 32 -13.36 4.65 -4.56
N PRO A 33 -13.67 4.42 -5.85
CA PRO A 33 -14.65 3.42 -6.23
C PRO A 33 -14.18 2.00 -5.87
N SER A 34 -15.12 1.17 -5.46
CA SER A 34 -14.93 -0.25 -5.28
C SER A 34 -16.10 -1.04 -5.87
N LYS A 35 -15.94 -2.33 -6.12
CA LYS A 35 -17.02 -3.15 -6.62
C LYS A 35 -18.19 -3.13 -5.64
N GLN A 36 -19.36 -2.70 -6.10
CA GLN A 36 -20.59 -2.62 -5.31
C GLN A 36 -20.48 -1.75 -4.04
N ASN A 37 -19.53 -0.80 -4.01
CA ASN A 37 -19.18 -0.02 -2.83
C ASN A 37 -18.74 -0.87 -1.62
N ILE A 38 -18.27 -2.08 -1.85
CA ILE A 38 -17.70 -2.91 -0.79
C ILE A 38 -16.21 -2.72 -0.79
N ALA A 39 -15.71 -2.00 0.20
CA ALA A 39 -14.27 -1.94 0.48
C ALA A 39 -13.87 -3.20 1.26
N TYR A 40 -13.00 -4.01 0.68
CA TYR A 40 -12.47 -5.23 1.31
C TYR A 40 -11.22 -4.94 2.14
N TYR A 41 -11.05 -3.72 2.64
CA TYR A 41 -9.89 -3.29 3.40
C TYR A 41 -10.25 -2.26 4.47
N LYS A 42 -9.48 -2.25 5.54
CA LYS A 42 -9.30 -1.12 6.44
C LYS A 42 -8.00 -0.43 6.07
N VAL A 43 -7.88 0.86 6.38
CA VAL A 43 -6.66 1.64 6.12
C VAL A 43 -6.17 2.27 7.39
N HIS A 44 -4.90 2.06 7.71
CA HIS A 44 -4.20 2.66 8.83
C HIS A 44 -3.23 3.71 8.31
N PHE A 45 -3.31 4.91 8.83
CA PHE A 45 -2.41 6.03 8.55
C PHE A 45 -1.46 6.16 9.75
N ILE A 46 -0.21 5.80 9.58
CA ILE A 46 0.77 5.66 10.66
C ILE A 46 1.82 6.74 10.52
N GLU A 47 1.88 7.67 11.49
CA GLU A 47 2.92 8.71 11.62
C GLU A 47 3.91 8.38 12.74
N ASP A 48 3.58 7.40 13.59
CA ASP A 48 4.44 6.93 14.67
C ASP A 48 5.73 6.34 14.09
N ARG A 49 6.86 7.01 14.38
CA ARG A 49 8.15 6.66 13.83
C ARG A 49 8.63 5.29 14.31
N ASP A 50 8.45 4.99 15.57
CA ASP A 50 8.92 3.75 16.17
C ASP A 50 8.14 2.57 15.58
N LEU A 51 6.83 2.71 15.41
CA LEU A 51 6.00 1.70 14.75
C LEU A 51 6.39 1.53 13.26
N ILE A 52 6.67 2.62 12.55
CA ILE A 52 7.12 2.54 11.15
C ILE A 52 8.46 1.79 11.04
N GLU A 53 9.38 2.03 11.96
CA GLU A 53 10.68 1.36 11.98
C GLU A 53 10.57 -0.11 12.35
N ASP A 54 9.68 -0.44 13.27
CA ASP A 54 9.40 -1.84 13.63
C ASP A 54 8.78 -2.60 12.45
N ILE A 55 7.74 -2.06 11.82
CA ILE A 55 7.18 -2.63 10.58
C ILE A 55 8.26 -2.78 9.49
N HIS A 56 9.12 -1.78 9.31
CA HIS A 56 10.20 -1.83 8.34
C HIS A 56 11.17 -2.99 8.59
N SER A 57 11.48 -3.30 9.84
CA SER A 57 12.39 -4.39 10.22
C SER A 57 11.89 -5.76 9.71
N HIS A 58 10.59 -5.89 9.51
CA HIS A 58 9.92 -7.11 9.00
C HIS A 58 9.72 -7.10 7.48
N THR A 59 10.29 -6.14 6.74
CA THR A 59 10.27 -6.14 5.27
C THR A 59 11.45 -6.91 4.69
N ARG A 60 11.23 -7.53 3.52
CA ARG A 60 12.25 -8.29 2.78
C ARG A 60 12.25 -7.84 1.33
N GLY A 61 13.23 -7.04 0.92
CA GLY A 61 13.27 -6.43 -0.40
C GLY A 61 14.00 -7.28 -1.43
N PHE A 62 15.29 -7.32 -1.35
CA PHE A 62 16.14 -7.95 -2.35
C PHE A 62 17.11 -8.92 -1.70
N VAL A 63 17.34 -10.05 -2.37
CA VAL A 63 18.40 -10.98 -1.96
C VAL A 63 19.75 -10.28 -2.18
N THR A 64 20.58 -10.29 -1.14
CA THR A 64 21.95 -9.76 -1.20
C THR A 64 22.87 -10.62 -0.36
N LYS A 65 24.09 -10.80 -0.88
CA LYS A 65 25.18 -11.48 -0.13
C LYS A 65 25.84 -10.57 0.91
N LYS A 66 25.49 -9.30 0.92
CA LYS A 66 26.10 -8.27 1.78
C LYS A 66 25.41 -8.12 3.14
N HIS A 67 24.19 -8.64 3.29
CA HIS A 67 23.42 -8.57 4.52
C HIS A 67 23.42 -9.92 5.23
N GLU A 68 23.55 -9.94 6.55
CA GLU A 68 23.60 -11.15 7.36
C GLU A 68 22.36 -12.03 7.18
N SER A 69 21.18 -11.42 7.04
CA SER A 69 19.92 -12.12 6.77
C SER A 69 19.80 -12.65 5.33
N GLY A 70 20.72 -12.26 4.43
CA GLY A 70 20.64 -12.55 3.00
C GLY A 70 19.64 -11.67 2.23
N TYR A 71 18.99 -10.70 2.88
CA TYR A 71 18.00 -9.81 2.27
C TYR A 71 18.26 -8.35 2.67
N GLU A 72 17.97 -7.42 1.76
CA GLU A 72 17.86 -6.00 2.08
C GLU A 72 16.41 -5.67 2.46
N THR A 73 16.23 -4.78 3.42
CA THR A 73 14.90 -4.30 3.80
C THR A 73 14.31 -3.35 2.75
N ASN A 74 13.00 -3.18 2.78
CA ASN A 74 12.29 -2.32 1.86
C ASN A 74 12.09 -0.91 2.43
N THR A 75 13.07 -0.05 2.23
CA THR A 75 13.11 1.30 2.81
C THR A 75 12.06 2.27 2.27
N GLN A 76 11.27 1.88 1.26
CA GLN A 76 10.11 2.67 0.83
C GLN A 76 9.02 2.78 1.91
N VAL A 77 9.06 1.96 2.96
CA VAL A 77 8.14 2.09 4.11
C VAL A 77 8.64 3.07 5.17
N LEU A 78 9.93 3.42 5.16
CA LEU A 78 10.52 4.44 6.07
C LEU A 78 10.18 5.87 5.60
N ALA A 79 8.90 6.14 5.41
CA ALA A 79 8.38 7.41 4.93
C ALA A 79 7.94 8.33 6.08
N ASN A 80 7.51 9.53 5.75
CA ASN A 80 6.91 10.46 6.72
C ASN A 80 5.55 9.95 7.21
N LEU A 81 4.86 9.21 6.34
CA LEU A 81 3.60 8.54 6.60
C LEU A 81 3.65 7.14 6.01
N LEU A 82 3.30 6.13 6.77
CA LEU A 82 3.06 4.78 6.27
C LEU A 82 1.56 4.52 6.24
N VAL A 83 1.06 4.17 5.05
CA VAL A 83 -0.33 3.73 4.86
C VAL A 83 -0.33 2.22 4.73
N LEU A 84 -1.05 1.55 5.64
CA LEU A 84 -1.17 0.11 5.69
C LEU A 84 -2.61 -0.28 5.34
N PHE A 85 -2.76 -1.16 4.36
CA PHE A 85 -4.04 -1.76 4.00
C PHE A 85 -4.16 -3.12 4.68
N GLU A 86 -5.16 -3.26 5.53
CA GLU A 86 -5.52 -4.49 6.24
C GLU A 86 -6.72 -5.14 5.55
N ARG A 87 -6.74 -6.45 5.46
CA ARG A 87 -7.92 -7.20 4.99
C ARG A 87 -9.13 -6.90 5.87
N HIS A 88 -10.24 -6.63 5.23
CA HIS A 88 -11.54 -6.49 5.89
C HIS A 88 -12.59 -7.18 5.06
N LEU A 89 -13.03 -8.33 5.53
CA LEU A 89 -14.14 -9.04 4.88
C LEU A 89 -15.46 -8.47 5.39
N PRO A 90 -16.41 -8.19 4.50
CA PRO A 90 -17.75 -7.84 4.91
C PRO A 90 -18.32 -9.02 5.70
N ASN A 91 -18.57 -8.80 6.97
CA ASN A 91 -19.26 -9.77 7.80
C ASN A 91 -20.79 -9.60 7.63
N ASP A 92 -21.56 -10.56 8.17
CA ASP A 92 -23.02 -10.55 8.11
C ASP A 92 -23.67 -9.32 8.82
N ARG A 93 -22.86 -8.50 9.48
CA ARG A 93 -23.31 -7.25 10.12
C ARG A 93 -23.49 -6.08 9.14
N LEU A 94 -23.07 -6.21 7.89
CA LEU A 94 -23.54 -5.36 6.80
C LEU A 94 -24.98 -5.70 6.40
N SER A 95 -25.70 -6.40 7.26
CA SER A 95 -27.16 -6.64 7.18
C SER A 95 -28.00 -5.42 7.59
N ASP A 96 -27.38 -4.26 7.77
CA ASP A 96 -28.07 -3.00 7.68
C ASP A 96 -28.67 -2.89 6.29
N ASP A 97 -29.97 -2.69 6.19
CA ASP A 97 -30.77 -2.62 4.95
C ASP A 97 -30.23 -1.66 3.88
N SER A 98 -29.23 -0.84 4.23
CA SER A 98 -28.53 0.07 3.33
C SER A 98 -27.56 -0.63 2.35
N VAL A 99 -27.04 -1.82 2.68
CA VAL A 99 -26.18 -2.61 1.81
C VAL A 99 -26.86 -3.95 1.50
N LYS A 100 -27.82 -3.92 0.62
CA LYS A 100 -28.41 -5.16 0.10
C LYS A 100 -27.31 -5.99 -0.55
N ARG A 101 -27.05 -7.18 -0.01
CA ARG A 101 -26.30 -8.21 -0.73
C ARG A 101 -26.97 -8.38 -2.08
N ASN A 102 -26.23 -8.14 -3.15
CA ASN A 102 -26.82 -8.46 -4.43
C ASN A 102 -26.90 -9.98 -4.60
N ASP A 103 -27.75 -10.41 -5.48
CA ASP A 103 -28.01 -11.83 -5.76
C ASP A 103 -26.74 -12.59 -6.20
N GLN A 104 -25.76 -11.90 -6.81
CA GLN A 104 -24.49 -12.50 -7.21
C GLN A 104 -23.62 -12.92 -6.01
N THR A 105 -23.53 -12.08 -4.96
CA THR A 105 -22.78 -12.44 -3.74
C THR A 105 -23.35 -13.71 -3.12
N ARG A 106 -24.67 -13.79 -3.03
CA ARG A 106 -25.38 -14.97 -2.53
C ARG A 106 -25.14 -16.20 -3.41
N TYR A 107 -25.22 -16.04 -4.72
CA TYR A 107 -24.96 -17.12 -5.68
C TYR A 107 -23.56 -17.72 -5.49
N PHE A 108 -22.51 -16.90 -5.41
CA PHE A 108 -21.13 -17.39 -5.23
C PHE A 108 -20.93 -18.06 -3.87
N GLN A 109 -21.56 -17.56 -2.80
CA GLN A 109 -21.51 -18.20 -1.49
C GLN A 109 -22.14 -19.61 -1.52
N GLU A 110 -23.28 -19.76 -2.20
CA GLU A 110 -23.99 -21.01 -2.30
C GLU A 110 -23.27 -22.05 -3.18
N HIS A 111 -22.45 -21.63 -4.15
CA HIS A 111 -21.76 -22.50 -5.11
C HIS A 111 -20.27 -22.69 -4.85
N GLY A 112 -19.77 -22.28 -3.68
CA GLY A 112 -18.38 -22.51 -3.26
C GLY A 112 -17.30 -21.68 -3.98
N GLU A 113 -17.69 -20.72 -4.83
CA GLU A 113 -16.77 -19.82 -5.55
C GLU A 113 -16.48 -18.51 -4.78
N TRP A 114 -17.03 -18.41 -3.56
CA TRP A 114 -16.99 -17.18 -2.78
C TRP A 114 -15.59 -16.72 -2.44
N GLU A 115 -14.70 -17.62 -2.02
CA GLU A 115 -13.35 -17.27 -1.60
C GLU A 115 -12.55 -16.67 -2.76
N ASP A 116 -12.59 -17.26 -3.94
CA ASP A 116 -11.89 -16.78 -5.13
C ASP A 116 -12.39 -15.40 -5.57
N VAL A 117 -13.72 -15.21 -5.52
CA VAL A 117 -14.34 -13.92 -5.87
C VAL A 117 -13.95 -12.84 -4.87
N VAL A 118 -13.98 -13.13 -3.57
CA VAL A 118 -13.59 -12.19 -2.52
C VAL A 118 -12.12 -11.81 -2.65
N VAL A 119 -11.22 -12.78 -2.82
CA VAL A 119 -9.79 -12.54 -2.98
C VAL A 119 -9.52 -11.64 -4.19
N ARG A 120 -10.13 -11.94 -5.34
CA ARG A 120 -10.01 -11.11 -6.55
C ARG A 120 -10.51 -9.69 -6.33
N ASP A 121 -11.69 -9.55 -5.74
CA ASP A 121 -12.35 -8.26 -5.53
C ASP A 121 -11.61 -7.42 -4.47
N MET A 122 -11.07 -8.07 -3.43
CA MET A 122 -10.19 -7.46 -2.43
C MET A 122 -8.93 -6.88 -3.06
N HIS A 123 -8.17 -7.69 -3.81
CA HIS A 123 -6.97 -7.21 -4.47
C HIS A 123 -7.25 -6.09 -5.48
N THR A 124 -8.36 -6.18 -6.19
CA THR A 124 -8.81 -5.12 -7.11
C THR A 124 -9.10 -3.83 -6.34
N SER A 125 -9.84 -3.91 -5.24
CA SER A 125 -10.20 -2.74 -4.41
C SER A 125 -8.96 -2.07 -3.82
N VAL A 126 -8.04 -2.85 -3.24
CA VAL A 126 -6.76 -2.33 -2.72
C VAL A 126 -5.93 -1.69 -3.83
N GLY A 127 -5.88 -2.31 -5.02
CA GLY A 127 -5.16 -1.78 -6.17
C GLY A 127 -5.71 -0.43 -6.65
N ILE A 128 -7.04 -0.27 -6.67
CA ILE A 128 -7.70 0.99 -7.01
C ILE A 128 -7.36 2.04 -5.94
N ALA A 129 -7.58 1.74 -4.65
CA ALA A 129 -7.32 2.67 -3.56
C ALA A 129 -5.86 3.13 -3.51
N ALA A 130 -4.91 2.20 -3.65
CA ALA A 130 -3.49 2.51 -3.72
C ALA A 130 -3.13 3.38 -4.95
N GLY A 131 -3.80 3.17 -6.07
CA GLY A 131 -3.67 4.01 -7.28
C GLY A 131 -4.16 5.43 -7.05
N TYR A 132 -5.32 5.60 -6.41
CA TYR A 132 -5.86 6.90 -6.01
C TYR A 132 -4.92 7.62 -5.03
N LEU A 133 -4.47 6.91 -3.99
CA LEU A 133 -3.52 7.45 -3.03
C LEU A 133 -2.21 7.90 -3.69
N ASN A 134 -1.65 7.07 -4.57
CA ASN A 134 -0.42 7.38 -5.30
C ASN A 134 -0.57 8.64 -6.17
N LEU A 135 -1.67 8.74 -6.90
CA LEU A 135 -1.94 9.90 -7.75
C LEU A 135 -2.15 11.15 -6.91
N THR A 136 -2.98 11.09 -5.86
CA THR A 136 -3.26 12.21 -4.96
C THR A 136 -2.00 12.69 -4.26
N ALA A 137 -1.21 11.79 -3.68
CA ALA A 137 0.07 12.13 -3.07
C ALA A 137 1.01 12.83 -4.08
N SER A 138 1.05 12.36 -5.31
CA SER A 138 1.86 12.95 -6.37
C SER A 138 1.40 14.34 -6.78
N LEU A 139 0.09 14.60 -6.80
CA LEU A 139 -0.49 15.92 -7.06
C LEU A 139 -0.17 16.92 -5.94
N LEU A 140 -0.17 16.47 -4.69
CA LEU A 140 0.25 17.25 -3.52
C LEU A 140 1.77 17.46 -3.44
N GLY A 141 2.55 16.84 -4.33
CA GLY A 141 4.02 16.99 -4.37
C GLY A 141 4.79 15.91 -3.63
N TYR A 142 4.12 14.97 -2.99
CA TYR A 142 4.75 13.85 -2.28
C TYR A 142 5.30 12.78 -3.23
N ARG A 143 6.10 11.88 -2.66
CA ARG A 143 6.58 10.66 -3.29
C ARG A 143 6.00 9.46 -2.56
N THR A 144 5.90 8.36 -3.27
CA THR A 144 5.33 7.14 -2.72
C THR A 144 6.20 5.93 -2.99
N GLY A 145 5.97 4.87 -2.22
CA GLY A 145 6.60 3.58 -2.44
C GLY A 145 5.77 2.44 -1.87
N CYS A 146 5.26 1.58 -2.75
CA CYS A 146 4.49 0.40 -2.35
C CYS A 146 5.40 -0.78 -2.00
N CYS A 147 4.99 -1.57 -1.01
CA CYS A 147 5.66 -2.78 -0.56
C CYS A 147 4.65 -3.88 -0.27
N GLN A 148 4.86 -5.06 -0.87
CA GLN A 148 4.18 -6.30 -0.53
C GLN A 148 5.16 -7.38 -0.06
N CYS A 149 6.45 -7.05 0.03
CA CYS A 149 7.49 -7.99 0.44
C CYS A 149 7.78 -7.79 1.93
N PHE A 150 6.94 -8.34 2.79
CA PHE A 150 7.07 -8.31 4.24
C PHE A 150 6.61 -9.63 4.86
N ASP A 151 6.96 -9.84 6.11
CA ASP A 151 6.44 -10.93 6.92
C ASP A 151 5.06 -10.53 7.44
N SER A 152 4.02 -11.14 6.89
CA SER A 152 2.63 -10.78 7.16
C SER A 152 2.24 -10.97 8.62
N ASP A 153 2.70 -12.07 9.24
CA ASP A 153 2.34 -12.39 10.63
C ASP A 153 3.02 -11.42 11.59
N LYS A 154 4.29 -11.09 11.33
CA LYS A 154 5.02 -10.11 12.13
C LYS A 154 4.47 -8.69 12.00
N VAL A 155 4.15 -8.24 10.79
CA VAL A 155 3.51 -6.93 10.59
C VAL A 155 2.15 -6.87 11.27
N LYS A 156 1.37 -7.96 11.20
CA LYS A 156 0.09 -8.06 11.92
C LYS A 156 0.28 -7.91 13.43
N GLU A 157 1.28 -8.61 13.99
CA GLU A 157 1.60 -8.58 15.42
C GLU A 157 1.99 -7.17 15.88
N VAL A 158 2.98 -6.55 15.24
CA VAL A 158 3.51 -5.25 15.68
C VAL A 158 2.55 -4.09 15.44
N ALA A 159 1.75 -4.15 14.38
CA ALA A 159 0.74 -3.13 14.09
C ALA A 159 -0.62 -3.40 14.78
N LEU A 160 -0.72 -4.45 15.59
CA LEU A 160 -1.93 -4.86 16.33
C LEU A 160 -3.17 -4.98 15.42
N LEU A 161 -2.99 -5.57 14.23
CA LEU A 161 -4.07 -5.70 13.26
C LEU A 161 -5.04 -6.83 13.64
N GLU A 162 -6.29 -6.68 13.30
CA GLU A 162 -7.31 -7.73 13.45
C GLU A 162 -7.15 -8.80 12.39
N ASP A 163 -6.73 -8.40 11.17
CA ASP A 163 -6.63 -9.27 10.01
C ASP A 163 -5.30 -9.08 9.25
N THR A 164 -5.18 -9.70 8.09
CA THR A 164 -3.97 -9.80 7.28
C THR A 164 -3.59 -8.45 6.66
N PRO A 165 -2.36 -7.96 6.82
CA PRO A 165 -1.87 -6.81 6.06
C PRO A 165 -1.69 -7.19 4.58
N LEU A 166 -2.21 -6.36 3.68
CA LEU A 166 -2.24 -6.60 2.24
C LEU A 166 -1.20 -5.79 1.48
N LEU A 167 -1.01 -4.54 1.89
CA LEU A 167 -0.12 -3.61 1.21
C LEU A 167 0.38 -2.57 2.21
N LEU A 168 1.67 -2.26 2.14
CA LEU A 168 2.30 -1.12 2.79
C LEU A 168 2.61 -0.06 1.72
N MET A 169 2.34 1.20 2.01
CA MET A 169 2.62 2.29 1.09
C MET A 169 3.19 3.49 1.84
N GLY A 170 4.48 3.76 1.64
CA GLY A 170 5.11 4.96 2.17
C GLY A 170 4.71 6.18 1.35
N VAL A 171 4.42 7.28 2.05
CA VAL A 171 4.13 8.60 1.48
C VAL A 171 5.00 9.64 2.18
N GLY A 172 5.63 10.55 1.43
CA GLY A 172 6.47 11.56 2.06
C GLY A 172 7.24 12.45 1.08
N TYR A 173 8.10 13.26 1.64
CA TYR A 173 8.95 14.17 0.89
C TYR A 173 10.17 13.46 0.34
N ASN A 174 10.57 13.77 -0.89
CA ASN A 174 11.85 13.29 -1.39
C ASN A 174 13.00 14.01 -0.67
N GLN A 175 14.07 13.26 -0.44
CA GLN A 175 15.32 13.84 0.02
C GLN A 175 16.03 14.50 -1.17
N GLU A 176 16.20 15.81 -1.14
CA GLU A 176 16.82 16.57 -2.23
C GLU A 176 18.30 16.18 -2.41
N GLY A 177 18.76 16.15 -3.65
CA GLY A 177 20.15 15.78 -3.98
C GLY A 177 20.47 14.29 -3.80
N VAL A 178 19.58 13.49 -3.26
CA VAL A 178 19.78 12.05 -3.05
C VAL A 178 19.08 11.23 -4.13
N ASN A 179 19.78 10.25 -4.67
CA ASN A 179 19.18 9.33 -5.62
C ASN A 179 18.03 8.57 -4.94
N ARG A 180 16.78 8.67 -5.49
CA ARG A 180 15.59 8.02 -4.95
C ARG A 180 15.72 6.50 -4.72
N ARG A 181 16.70 5.84 -5.35
CA ARG A 181 16.97 4.40 -5.23
C ARG A 181 17.98 4.07 -4.14
N ARG A 182 18.59 5.07 -3.48
CA ARG A 182 19.53 4.82 -2.39
C ARG A 182 18.78 4.23 -1.21
N HIS A 183 19.36 3.22 -0.60
CA HIS A 183 18.82 2.67 0.65
C HIS A 183 18.87 3.73 1.75
N HIS A 184 17.82 3.87 2.54
CA HIS A 184 17.68 4.97 3.50
C HIS A 184 18.71 4.88 4.65
N ILE A 185 19.09 3.65 5.03
CA ILE A 185 20.00 3.39 6.16
C ILE A 185 21.41 3.03 5.67
N ARG A 186 21.52 2.36 4.51
CA ARG A 186 22.78 1.84 4.00
C ARG A 186 23.30 2.65 2.82
N ASP A 187 24.32 3.43 3.05
CA ASP A 187 24.91 4.31 2.03
C ASP A 187 25.56 3.57 0.85
N ASP A 188 26.00 2.34 1.07
CA ASP A 188 26.65 1.50 0.05
C ASP A 188 25.67 0.73 -0.85
N PHE A 189 24.34 0.82 -0.58
CA PHE A 189 23.35 0.07 -1.33
C PHE A 189 22.43 0.97 -2.19
N LEU A 190 22.35 0.63 -3.46
CA LEU A 190 21.48 1.28 -4.42
C LEU A 190 20.54 0.23 -5.05
N PHE A 191 19.24 0.38 -4.82
CA PHE A 191 18.25 -0.50 -5.44
C PHE A 191 18.33 -0.47 -6.95
N SER A 192 18.21 -1.63 -7.60
CA SER A 192 18.24 -1.73 -9.05
C SER A 192 17.07 -0.98 -9.71
N ALA A 193 17.34 -0.33 -10.83
CA ALA A 193 16.27 0.19 -11.68
C ALA A 193 15.72 -0.94 -12.55
N LYS A 194 14.41 -1.16 -12.50
CA LYS A 194 13.73 -2.05 -13.43
C LYS A 194 12.97 -1.22 -14.45
N LYS A 195 13.14 -1.53 -15.71
CA LYS A 195 12.33 -0.93 -16.78
C LYS A 195 10.92 -1.52 -16.70
N LYS A 196 9.92 -0.66 -16.81
CA LYS A 196 8.52 -1.11 -16.89
C LYS A 196 8.35 -1.95 -18.17
N MET A 197 7.68 -3.08 -18.02
CA MET A 197 7.29 -3.87 -19.19
C MET A 197 6.33 -3.06 -20.10
N PRO A 198 6.44 -3.18 -21.42
CA PRO A 198 5.49 -2.55 -22.32
C PRO A 198 4.06 -3.04 -22.05
N ILE A 199 3.11 -2.12 -22.14
CA ILE A 199 1.68 -2.43 -22.10
C ILE A 199 1.16 -2.27 -23.51
N GLU A 200 0.67 -3.35 -24.08
CA GLU A 200 0.00 -3.30 -25.38
C GLU A 200 -1.38 -2.67 -25.22
N THR A 201 -1.71 -1.78 -26.14
CA THR A 201 -3.02 -1.12 -26.18
C THR A 201 -3.64 -1.34 -27.54
N LYS A 202 -4.93 -1.59 -27.59
CA LYS A 202 -5.70 -1.75 -28.82
C LYS A 202 -6.96 -0.89 -28.76
N VAL A 203 -7.18 -0.13 -29.82
CA VAL A 203 -8.40 0.68 -29.98
C VAL A 203 -9.31 -0.02 -30.99
N TRP A 204 -10.52 -0.30 -30.59
CA TRP A 204 -11.56 -0.81 -31.45
C TRP A 204 -12.45 0.36 -31.88
N ARG A 205 -12.64 0.53 -33.20
CA ARG A 205 -13.47 1.58 -33.81
C ARG A 205 -14.53 0.94 -34.69
#